data_d8675c83577eb09a064208274c6c441f
#
_entry.id   d8675c83577eb09a064208274c6c441f
#
_cell.length_a   1.000
_cell.length_b   1.000
_cell.length_c   1.000
_cell.angle_alpha   90.00
_cell.angle_beta   90.00
_cell.angle_gamma   90.00
#
_symmetry.space_group_name_H-M   'P 1'
#
loop_
_entity.id
_entity.type
_entity.pdbx_description
1 polymer ?
#
loop_
_entity_poly.entity_id
_entity_poly.type
_entity_poly.pdbx_seq_one_letter_code
_entity_poly.pdbx_strand_id
1 'polypeptide(L)'
;MKTKKSFLWLAFLILATIWILARRNQKAEFNTASGFVFGTVYKIAYQHDADLKPEIEAELKRFDQSLSPFNDSSVISRVNRNEELVTDSFFQTCFNRSMEISRETKGAFDITIAPLANAWGFGFKKGAFPDSLMIDSLLQITGYEKVKLENGKVVKQDPRIMLSCSAVAKGYSVDVIARLLDRKGIKNYMVDIGGEVVVKGKNATGDLWRIGINKPYDDSLAVKQDIQVVLNLTDLGMATSGNYRNCLLYTSPSPRDMRRSR
;
A
#
# COMPACT_ATOMS: atom_id res chain seq x y z
N MET A 1 -44.94 -52.01 10.48
CA MET A 1 -44.96 -50.57 10.11
C MET A 1 -43.83 -49.71 10.72
N LYS A 2 -43.21 -50.08 11.84
CA LYS A 2 -42.13 -49.29 12.46
C LYS A 2 -40.80 -49.28 11.69
N THR A 3 -40.44 -50.35 11.02
CA THR A 3 -39.18 -50.50 10.27
C THR A 3 -39.07 -49.64 9.01
N LYS A 4 -40.16 -49.38 8.28
CA LYS A 4 -40.16 -48.51 7.07
C LYS A 4 -39.91 -47.02 7.42
N LYS A 5 -40.46 -46.55 8.57
CA LYS A 5 -40.20 -45.18 9.03
C LYS A 5 -38.74 -44.97 9.45
N SER A 6 -38.14 -45.97 10.11
CA SER A 6 -36.74 -45.90 10.53
C SER A 6 -35.79 -45.86 9.33
N PHE A 7 -36.09 -46.56 8.26
CA PHE A 7 -35.27 -46.55 7.02
C PHE A 7 -35.35 -45.21 6.28
N LEU A 8 -36.53 -44.58 6.26
CA LEU A 8 -36.72 -43.26 5.70
C LEU A 8 -35.91 -42.16 6.44
N TRP A 9 -35.89 -42.23 7.78
CA TRP A 9 -35.08 -41.32 8.60
C TRP A 9 -33.58 -41.52 8.38
N LEU A 10 -33.11 -42.77 8.26
CA LEU A 10 -31.70 -43.04 7.96
C LEU A 10 -31.29 -42.51 6.58
N ALA A 11 -32.12 -42.72 5.57
CA ALA A 11 -31.88 -42.18 4.23
C ALA A 11 -31.83 -40.65 4.22
N PHE A 12 -32.73 -39.97 4.94
CA PHE A 12 -32.73 -38.54 5.10
C PHE A 12 -31.46 -38.04 5.79
N LEU A 13 -31.00 -38.68 6.85
CA LEU A 13 -29.74 -38.34 7.54
C LEU A 13 -28.53 -38.50 6.62
N ILE A 14 -28.46 -39.57 5.84
CA ILE A 14 -27.39 -39.81 4.88
C ILE A 14 -27.39 -38.70 3.80
N LEU A 15 -28.55 -38.39 3.23
CA LEU A 15 -28.67 -37.31 2.22
C LEU A 15 -28.34 -35.93 2.79
N ALA A 16 -28.78 -35.65 4.00
CA ALA A 16 -28.44 -34.39 4.69
C ALA A 16 -26.94 -34.29 5.00
N THR A 17 -26.32 -35.41 5.42
CA THR A 17 -24.87 -35.46 5.64
C THR A 17 -24.08 -35.30 4.34
N ILE A 18 -24.48 -35.95 3.26
CA ILE A 18 -23.89 -35.79 1.92
C ILE A 18 -24.07 -34.35 1.45
N TRP A 19 -25.22 -33.73 1.64
CA TRP A 19 -25.49 -32.34 1.25
C TRP A 19 -24.64 -31.35 2.07
N ILE A 20 -24.51 -31.57 3.39
CA ILE A 20 -23.64 -30.77 4.25
C ILE A 20 -22.16 -30.92 3.84
N LEU A 21 -21.72 -32.15 3.56
CA LEU A 21 -20.35 -32.41 3.11
C LEU A 21 -20.09 -31.82 1.73
N ALA A 22 -21.04 -31.92 0.80
CA ALA A 22 -20.95 -31.30 -0.54
C ALA A 22 -20.89 -29.77 -0.45
N ARG A 23 -21.73 -29.14 0.40
CA ARG A 23 -21.64 -27.68 0.68
C ARG A 23 -20.33 -27.29 1.36
N ARG A 24 -19.80 -28.14 2.24
CA ARG A 24 -18.53 -27.89 2.93
C ARG A 24 -17.34 -27.97 1.98
N ASN A 25 -17.45 -28.72 0.88
CA ASN A 25 -16.42 -28.85 -0.16
C ASN A 25 -16.51 -27.79 -1.27
N GLN A 26 -17.57 -26.98 -1.34
CA GLN A 26 -17.65 -25.81 -2.23
C GLN A 26 -16.97 -24.61 -1.58
N LYS A 27 -15.67 -24.72 -1.25
CA LYS A 27 -14.86 -23.54 -0.98
C LYS A 27 -14.56 -22.92 -2.35
N ALA A 28 -14.95 -21.67 -2.55
CA ALA A 28 -14.55 -20.92 -3.73
C ALA A 28 -13.02 -21.03 -3.91
N GLU A 29 -12.59 -21.17 -5.15
CA GLU A 29 -11.19 -21.33 -5.49
C GLU A 29 -10.41 -20.06 -5.18
N PHE A 30 -9.14 -20.21 -4.80
CA PHE A 30 -8.25 -19.05 -4.63
C PHE A 30 -7.61 -18.70 -5.97
N ASN A 31 -7.87 -17.48 -6.43
CA ASN A 31 -7.22 -16.86 -7.58
C ASN A 31 -6.04 -15.98 -7.12
N THR A 32 -5.09 -15.78 -8.03
CA THR A 32 -3.94 -14.90 -7.79
C THR A 32 -3.75 -13.95 -8.97
N ALA A 33 -3.73 -12.65 -8.69
CA ALA A 33 -3.33 -11.61 -9.64
C ALA A 33 -1.92 -11.14 -9.27
N SER A 34 -1.04 -11.01 -10.25
CA SER A 34 0.30 -10.47 -10.07
C SER A 34 0.74 -9.65 -11.27
N GLY A 35 1.66 -8.71 -11.05
CA GLY A 35 2.17 -7.84 -12.08
C GLY A 35 3.11 -6.80 -11.52
N PHE A 36 3.33 -5.71 -12.29
CA PHE A 36 4.21 -4.62 -11.94
C PHE A 36 3.43 -3.30 -11.90
N VAL A 37 3.60 -2.51 -10.84
CA VAL A 37 2.93 -1.22 -10.65
C VAL A 37 3.77 -0.32 -9.71
N PHE A 38 3.73 0.99 -9.88
CA PHE A 38 4.43 1.98 -9.03
C PHE A 38 5.94 1.72 -8.86
N GLY A 39 6.59 1.15 -9.90
CA GLY A 39 8.00 0.79 -9.85
C GLY A 39 8.31 -0.46 -9.01
N THR A 40 7.30 -1.26 -8.65
CA THR A 40 7.44 -2.48 -7.84
C THR A 40 6.50 -3.58 -8.33
N VAL A 41 6.62 -4.77 -7.75
CA VAL A 41 5.72 -5.89 -8.02
C VAL A 41 4.52 -5.86 -7.09
N TYR A 42 3.38 -6.36 -7.57
CA TYR A 42 2.23 -6.67 -6.72
C TYR A 42 1.89 -8.15 -6.79
N LYS A 43 1.34 -8.67 -5.70
CA LYS A 43 0.77 -10.02 -5.59
C LYS A 43 -0.49 -9.98 -4.75
N ILE A 44 -1.59 -10.40 -5.34
CA ILE A 44 -2.92 -10.37 -4.70
C ILE A 44 -3.50 -11.76 -4.80
N ALA A 45 -3.79 -12.39 -3.65
CA ALA A 45 -4.48 -13.66 -3.57
C ALA A 45 -5.87 -13.43 -2.95
N TYR A 46 -6.91 -14.01 -3.56
CA TYR A 46 -8.29 -13.79 -3.11
C TYR A 46 -9.15 -15.02 -3.41
N GLN A 47 -10.12 -15.26 -2.53
CA GLN A 47 -11.04 -16.39 -2.68
C GLN A 47 -12.28 -15.96 -3.46
N HIS A 48 -12.31 -16.25 -4.76
CA HIS A 48 -13.42 -15.93 -5.66
C HIS A 48 -13.33 -16.79 -6.93
N ASP A 49 -14.46 -17.12 -7.54
CA ASP A 49 -14.51 -17.99 -8.72
C ASP A 49 -14.09 -17.26 -10.02
N ALA A 50 -14.30 -15.94 -10.08
CA ALA A 50 -13.93 -15.15 -11.25
C ALA A 50 -12.50 -14.58 -11.13
N ASP A 51 -11.82 -14.47 -12.28
CA ASP A 51 -10.56 -13.72 -12.39
C ASP A 51 -10.85 -12.21 -12.33
N LEU A 52 -10.38 -11.56 -11.26
CA LEU A 52 -10.52 -10.12 -11.02
C LEU A 52 -9.28 -9.32 -11.43
N LYS A 53 -8.27 -9.95 -12.03
CA LYS A 53 -7.04 -9.26 -12.43
C LYS A 53 -7.30 -8.03 -13.30
N PRO A 54 -8.19 -8.06 -14.34
CA PRO A 54 -8.45 -6.87 -15.14
C PRO A 54 -9.02 -5.70 -14.34
N GLU A 55 -9.91 -5.95 -13.37
CA GLU A 55 -10.49 -4.92 -12.52
C GLU A 55 -9.48 -4.36 -11.51
N ILE A 56 -8.64 -5.23 -10.95
CA ILE A 56 -7.53 -4.84 -10.07
C ILE A 56 -6.55 -3.93 -10.81
N GLU A 57 -6.14 -4.31 -12.02
CA GLU A 57 -5.22 -3.51 -12.83
C GLU A 57 -5.84 -2.16 -13.27
N ALA A 58 -7.12 -2.15 -13.58
CA ALA A 58 -7.83 -0.90 -13.89
C ALA A 58 -7.86 0.05 -12.68
N GLU A 59 -8.11 -0.45 -11.48
CA GLU A 59 -8.12 0.37 -10.27
C GLU A 59 -6.72 0.86 -9.90
N LEU A 60 -5.69 0.02 -10.03
CA LEU A 60 -4.28 0.43 -9.84
C LEU A 60 -3.87 1.50 -10.85
N LYS A 61 -4.30 1.39 -12.10
CA LYS A 61 -4.05 2.42 -13.13
C LYS A 61 -4.73 3.75 -12.80
N ARG A 62 -5.97 3.71 -12.33
CA ARG A 62 -6.67 4.93 -11.87
C ARG A 62 -5.93 5.58 -10.70
N PHE A 63 -5.45 4.76 -9.77
CA PHE A 63 -4.65 5.24 -8.63
C PHE A 63 -3.32 5.88 -9.10
N ASP A 64 -2.62 5.28 -10.05
CA ASP A 64 -1.40 5.83 -10.65
C ASP A 64 -1.65 7.19 -11.31
N GLN A 65 -2.75 7.33 -12.04
CA GLN A 65 -3.18 8.59 -12.65
C GLN A 65 -3.46 9.71 -11.64
N SER A 66 -3.75 9.35 -10.40
CA SER A 66 -3.96 10.32 -9.32
C SER A 66 -2.67 10.68 -8.59
N LEU A 67 -1.91 9.70 -8.11
CA LEU A 67 -0.90 9.90 -7.07
C LEU A 67 0.55 9.60 -7.47
N SER A 68 0.80 9.15 -8.70
CA SER A 68 2.17 8.88 -9.16
C SER A 68 2.91 10.17 -9.51
N PRO A 69 4.01 10.52 -8.81
CA PRO A 69 4.83 11.68 -9.15
C PRO A 69 5.71 11.44 -10.40
N PHE A 70 5.75 10.20 -10.90
CA PHE A 70 6.49 9.80 -12.10
C PHE A 70 5.63 9.82 -13.37
N ASN A 71 4.33 10.04 -13.22
CA ASN A 71 3.39 10.22 -14.31
C ASN A 71 3.06 11.71 -14.44
N ASP A 72 3.56 12.34 -15.50
CA ASP A 72 3.40 13.78 -15.73
C ASP A 72 1.94 14.23 -15.85
N SER A 73 1.05 13.33 -16.28
CA SER A 73 -0.39 13.61 -16.39
C SER A 73 -1.18 13.37 -15.10
N SER A 74 -0.54 12.84 -14.06
CA SER A 74 -1.20 12.56 -12.78
C SER A 74 -1.67 13.83 -12.07
N VAL A 75 -2.69 13.68 -11.22
CA VAL A 75 -3.23 14.80 -10.43
C VAL A 75 -2.13 15.45 -9.58
N ILE A 76 -1.30 14.66 -8.88
CA ILE A 76 -0.22 15.21 -8.04
C ILE A 76 0.83 15.96 -8.88
N SER A 77 1.19 15.47 -10.05
CA SER A 77 2.15 16.11 -10.93
C SER A 77 1.62 17.45 -11.45
N ARG A 78 0.35 17.52 -11.83
CA ARG A 78 -0.34 18.73 -12.25
C ARG A 78 -0.47 19.75 -11.11
N VAL A 79 -0.83 19.31 -9.90
CA VAL A 79 -0.82 20.13 -8.67
C VAL A 79 0.57 20.71 -8.42
N ASN A 80 1.62 19.91 -8.59
CA ASN A 80 3.01 20.35 -8.39
C ASN A 80 3.47 21.35 -9.44
N ARG A 81 2.90 21.33 -10.64
CA ARG A 81 3.11 22.37 -11.68
C ARG A 81 2.20 23.60 -11.55
N ASN A 82 1.41 23.66 -10.48
CA ASN A 82 0.45 24.74 -10.22
C ASN A 82 -0.65 24.86 -11.29
N GLU A 83 -0.99 23.77 -11.95
CA GLU A 83 -2.15 23.73 -12.84
C GLU A 83 -3.43 23.87 -12.02
N GLU A 84 -4.37 24.66 -12.55
CA GLU A 84 -5.67 24.82 -11.91
C GLU A 84 -6.55 23.60 -12.22
N LEU A 85 -6.84 22.79 -11.21
CA LEU A 85 -7.70 21.61 -11.34
C LEU A 85 -8.45 21.33 -10.03
N VAL A 86 -9.59 20.68 -10.15
CA VAL A 86 -10.26 20.01 -9.04
C VAL A 86 -9.65 18.62 -8.92
N THR A 87 -9.12 18.31 -7.75
CA THR A 87 -8.46 17.03 -7.47
C THR A 87 -9.48 15.91 -7.31
N ASP A 88 -9.08 14.67 -7.62
CA ASP A 88 -9.93 13.51 -7.47
C ASP A 88 -9.99 12.98 -6.03
N SER A 89 -10.83 11.99 -5.79
CA SER A 89 -11.05 11.40 -4.47
C SER A 89 -9.81 10.68 -3.91
N PHE A 90 -8.96 10.08 -4.75
CA PHE A 90 -7.71 9.45 -4.30
C PHE A 90 -6.74 10.49 -3.77
N PHE A 91 -6.54 11.57 -4.53
CA PHE A 91 -5.69 12.67 -4.10
C PHE A 91 -6.21 13.32 -2.81
N GLN A 92 -7.50 13.65 -2.75
CA GLN A 92 -8.11 14.30 -1.57
C GLN A 92 -7.98 13.43 -0.32
N THR A 93 -8.22 12.12 -0.44
CA THR A 93 -8.05 11.18 0.69
C THR A 93 -6.60 11.12 1.15
N CYS A 94 -5.66 10.99 0.23
CA CYS A 94 -4.23 10.96 0.55
C CYS A 94 -3.75 12.28 1.17
N PHE A 95 -4.16 13.42 0.61
CA PHE A 95 -3.84 14.74 1.12
C PHE A 95 -4.37 14.93 2.55
N ASN A 96 -5.64 14.67 2.78
CA ASN A 96 -6.26 14.86 4.09
C ASN A 96 -5.61 13.97 5.16
N ARG A 97 -5.32 12.70 4.83
CA ARG A 97 -4.61 11.79 5.75
C ARG A 97 -3.19 12.26 6.01
N SER A 98 -2.49 12.76 5.00
CA SER A 98 -1.15 13.32 5.17
C SER A 98 -1.16 14.55 6.09
N MET A 99 -2.13 15.44 5.93
CA MET A 99 -2.29 16.62 6.79
C MET A 99 -2.64 16.27 8.24
N GLU A 100 -3.42 15.21 8.45
CA GLU A 100 -3.71 14.66 9.78
C GLU A 100 -2.42 14.16 10.45
N ILE A 101 -1.65 13.30 9.75
CA ILE A 101 -0.38 12.77 10.25
C ILE A 101 0.63 13.90 10.51
N SER A 102 0.70 14.91 9.62
CA SER A 102 1.59 16.06 9.81
C SER A 102 1.27 16.79 11.11
N ARG A 103 0.00 17.01 11.42
CA ARG A 103 -0.45 17.64 12.68
C ARG A 103 -0.12 16.76 13.90
N GLU A 104 -0.44 15.47 13.85
CA GLU A 104 -0.20 14.51 14.94
C GLU A 104 1.30 14.41 15.28
N THR A 105 2.15 14.43 14.25
CA THR A 105 3.61 14.34 14.39
C THR A 105 4.29 15.69 14.55
N LYS A 106 3.51 16.79 14.61
CA LYS A 106 4.02 18.18 14.74
C LYS A 106 5.05 18.51 13.65
N GLY A 107 4.79 18.06 12.43
CA GLY A 107 5.65 18.29 11.27
C GLY A 107 6.85 17.33 11.13
N ALA A 108 6.98 16.31 11.97
CA ALA A 108 8.00 15.26 11.76
C ALA A 108 7.74 14.44 10.49
N PHE A 109 6.49 14.31 10.08
CA PHE A 109 6.07 13.97 8.73
C PHE A 109 5.51 15.22 8.06
N ASP A 110 5.95 15.51 6.83
CA ASP A 110 5.49 16.67 6.07
C ASP A 110 5.29 16.33 4.59
N ILE A 111 4.07 16.52 4.10
CA ILE A 111 3.72 16.27 2.70
C ILE A 111 4.43 17.23 1.73
N THR A 112 4.90 18.38 2.21
CA THR A 112 5.59 19.40 1.39
C THR A 112 7.09 19.16 1.25
N ILE A 113 7.61 18.02 1.73
CA ILE A 113 9.04 17.66 1.73
C ILE A 113 9.65 17.48 0.33
N ALA A 114 8.84 17.41 -0.74
CA ALA A 114 9.30 17.07 -2.08
C ALA A 114 10.47 17.92 -2.61
N PRO A 115 10.54 19.25 -2.41
CA PRO A 115 11.69 20.05 -2.85
C PRO A 115 13.01 19.61 -2.20
N LEU A 116 13.00 19.33 -0.89
CA LEU A 116 14.16 18.82 -0.16
C LEU A 116 14.53 17.41 -0.61
N ALA A 117 13.54 16.50 -0.73
CA ALA A 117 13.78 15.14 -1.19
C ALA A 117 14.39 15.12 -2.61
N ASN A 118 13.91 15.98 -3.51
CA ASN A 118 14.47 16.14 -4.86
C ASN A 118 15.92 16.65 -4.83
N ALA A 119 16.23 17.64 -3.99
CA ALA A 119 17.57 18.20 -3.88
C ALA A 119 18.58 17.14 -3.41
N TRP A 120 18.19 16.29 -2.48
CA TRP A 120 19.01 15.17 -1.99
C TRP A 120 18.99 13.94 -2.91
N GLY A 121 18.27 13.96 -4.03
CA GLY A 121 18.21 12.86 -5.00
C GLY A 121 17.28 11.70 -4.60
N PHE A 122 16.51 11.82 -3.52
CA PHE A 122 15.51 10.82 -3.09
C PHE A 122 14.10 11.06 -3.66
N GLY A 123 13.90 12.18 -4.35
CA GLY A 123 12.62 12.55 -4.93
C GLY A 123 12.42 11.99 -6.34
N PHE A 124 11.44 12.54 -7.02
CA PHE A 124 11.12 12.21 -8.43
C PHE A 124 11.87 13.07 -9.45
N LYS A 125 12.75 13.97 -9.01
CA LYS A 125 13.70 14.73 -9.84
C LYS A 125 15.12 14.40 -9.42
N LYS A 126 16.03 14.31 -10.38
CA LYS A 126 17.46 14.17 -10.08
C LYS A 126 17.97 15.48 -9.48
N GLY A 127 18.57 15.40 -8.30
CA GLY A 127 19.25 16.51 -7.63
C GLY A 127 20.77 16.31 -7.59
N ALA A 128 21.49 17.40 -7.40
CA ALA A 128 22.88 17.38 -6.93
C ALA A 128 22.86 17.61 -5.42
N PHE A 129 23.90 17.18 -4.68
CA PHE A 129 23.98 17.43 -3.23
C PHE A 129 23.80 18.92 -2.91
N PRO A 130 22.76 19.30 -2.12
CA PRO A 130 22.48 20.70 -1.84
C PRO A 130 23.52 21.26 -0.86
N ASP A 131 23.93 22.52 -1.05
CA ASP A 131 24.68 23.29 -0.08
C ASP A 131 23.74 23.86 1.01
N SER A 132 24.35 24.48 2.02
CA SER A 132 23.60 25.03 3.17
C SER A 132 22.62 26.13 2.75
N LEU A 133 22.98 27.00 1.80
CA LEU A 133 22.13 28.09 1.35
C LEU A 133 20.91 27.55 0.58
N MET A 134 21.11 26.52 -0.21
CA MET A 134 20.03 25.84 -0.91
C MET A 134 19.08 25.16 0.08
N ILE A 135 19.63 24.48 1.11
CA ILE A 135 18.82 23.85 2.16
C ILE A 135 17.96 24.89 2.89
N ASP A 136 18.55 26.01 3.31
CA ASP A 136 17.83 27.09 4.00
C ASP A 136 16.72 27.67 3.13
N SER A 137 16.96 27.87 1.83
CA SER A 137 15.96 28.33 0.87
C SER A 137 14.82 27.34 0.72
N LEU A 138 15.10 26.03 0.66
CA LEU A 138 14.09 24.97 0.52
C LEU A 138 13.28 24.80 1.80
N LEU A 139 13.87 24.98 2.98
CA LEU A 139 13.17 24.97 4.26
C LEU A 139 12.11 26.09 4.34
N GLN A 140 12.37 27.24 3.72
CA GLN A 140 11.39 28.34 3.69
C GLN A 140 10.09 27.97 2.94
N ILE A 141 10.14 27.05 1.98
CA ILE A 141 8.98 26.58 1.22
C ILE A 141 8.50 25.20 1.67
N THR A 142 9.06 24.65 2.75
CA THR A 142 8.61 23.41 3.39
C THR A 142 7.78 23.75 4.63
N GLY A 143 6.69 23.03 4.86
CA GLY A 143 5.79 23.24 6.00
C GLY A 143 4.35 22.92 5.59
N TYR A 144 3.77 21.91 6.21
CA TYR A 144 2.40 21.45 5.88
C TYR A 144 1.34 22.54 6.12
N GLU A 145 1.59 23.50 7.00
CA GLU A 145 0.70 24.62 7.26
C GLU A 145 0.60 25.60 6.07
N LYS A 146 1.55 25.53 5.13
CA LYS A 146 1.62 26.41 3.95
C LYS A 146 0.75 25.93 2.80
N VAL A 147 0.05 24.81 2.97
CA VAL A 147 -0.85 24.24 1.97
C VAL A 147 -2.18 23.86 2.57
N LYS A 148 -3.25 23.98 1.79
CA LYS A 148 -4.60 23.59 2.19
C LYS A 148 -5.39 23.10 0.98
N LEU A 149 -6.41 22.31 1.25
CA LEU A 149 -7.38 21.87 0.25
C LEU A 149 -8.68 22.66 0.43
N GLU A 150 -9.05 23.46 -0.58
CA GLU A 150 -10.27 24.26 -0.57
C GLU A 150 -11.11 23.94 -1.81
N ASN A 151 -12.35 23.52 -1.64
CA ASN A 151 -13.26 23.18 -2.72
C ASN A 151 -12.65 22.19 -3.73
N GLY A 152 -11.87 21.23 -3.24
CA GLY A 152 -11.17 20.23 -4.06
C GLY A 152 -9.93 20.76 -4.81
N LYS A 153 -9.49 22.00 -4.59
CA LYS A 153 -8.28 22.59 -5.15
C LYS A 153 -7.21 22.75 -4.07
N VAL A 154 -5.95 22.51 -4.44
CA VAL A 154 -4.82 22.78 -3.53
C VAL A 154 -4.45 24.25 -3.61
N VAL A 155 -4.46 24.92 -2.47
CA VAL A 155 -3.98 26.30 -2.31
C VAL A 155 -2.63 26.26 -1.63
N LYS A 156 -1.61 26.88 -2.22
CA LYS A 156 -0.24 26.96 -1.72
C LYS A 156 0.09 28.41 -1.40
N GLN A 157 0.80 28.65 -0.29
CA GLN A 157 1.30 29.99 0.05
C GLN A 157 2.44 30.45 -0.88
N ASP A 158 3.20 29.51 -1.44
CA ASP A 158 4.28 29.75 -2.40
C ASP A 158 4.16 28.74 -3.55
N PRO A 159 4.21 29.18 -4.83
CA PRO A 159 4.08 28.29 -5.98
C PRO A 159 5.24 27.28 -6.12
N ARG A 160 6.36 27.50 -5.46
CA ARG A 160 7.51 26.57 -5.45
C ARG A 160 7.26 25.36 -4.54
N ILE A 161 6.24 25.38 -3.68
CA ILE A 161 5.90 24.23 -2.81
C ILE A 161 5.48 23.06 -3.69
N MET A 162 6.09 21.91 -3.42
CA MET A 162 5.74 20.65 -4.09
C MET A 162 5.34 19.61 -3.06
N LEU A 163 4.32 18.83 -3.40
CA LEU A 163 3.79 17.77 -2.55
C LEU A 163 4.41 16.42 -2.90
N SER A 164 4.61 15.57 -1.90
CA SER A 164 4.96 14.18 -2.04
C SER A 164 4.00 13.28 -1.25
N CYS A 165 3.29 12.42 -1.96
CA CYS A 165 2.45 11.39 -1.33
C CYS A 165 3.19 10.05 -1.14
N SER A 166 4.48 9.96 -1.48
CA SER A 166 5.23 8.69 -1.58
C SER A 166 5.22 7.88 -0.28
N ALA A 167 5.22 8.52 0.89
CA ALA A 167 5.19 7.83 2.17
C ALA A 167 3.80 7.24 2.53
N VAL A 168 2.73 7.70 1.89
CA VAL A 168 1.34 7.29 2.19
C VAL A 168 0.74 6.49 1.04
N ALA A 169 1.08 6.83 -0.20
CA ALA A 169 0.40 6.34 -1.40
C ALA A 169 0.46 4.81 -1.56
N LYS A 170 1.60 4.16 -1.31
CA LYS A 170 1.69 2.70 -1.46
C LYS A 170 0.76 1.96 -0.49
N GLY A 171 0.82 2.28 0.81
CA GLY A 171 -0.09 1.70 1.80
C GLY A 171 -1.56 1.99 1.46
N TYR A 172 -1.86 3.21 0.99
CA TYR A 172 -3.21 3.55 0.55
C TYR A 172 -3.65 2.76 -0.69
N SER A 173 -2.75 2.47 -1.64
CA SER A 173 -3.10 1.64 -2.80
C SER A 173 -3.50 0.22 -2.41
N VAL A 174 -2.87 -0.34 -1.38
CA VAL A 174 -3.24 -1.64 -0.79
C VAL A 174 -4.66 -1.60 -0.24
N ASP A 175 -5.02 -0.54 0.51
CA ASP A 175 -6.38 -0.33 1.02
C ASP A 175 -7.41 -0.16 -0.09
N VAL A 176 -7.06 0.51 -1.18
CA VAL A 176 -7.95 0.70 -2.34
C VAL A 176 -8.33 -0.64 -2.95
N ILE A 177 -7.35 -1.54 -3.15
CA ILE A 177 -7.62 -2.88 -3.66
C ILE A 177 -8.38 -3.73 -2.63
N ALA A 178 -8.04 -3.64 -1.35
CA ALA A 178 -8.79 -4.32 -0.29
C ALA A 178 -10.28 -3.94 -0.31
N ARG A 179 -10.58 -2.64 -0.44
CA ARG A 179 -11.95 -2.14 -0.58
C ARG A 179 -12.63 -2.61 -1.87
N LEU A 180 -11.89 -2.76 -2.98
CA LEU A 180 -12.44 -3.36 -4.21
C LEU A 180 -12.89 -4.80 -3.95
N LEU A 181 -12.05 -5.61 -3.30
CA LEU A 181 -12.36 -7.00 -2.95
C LEU A 181 -13.52 -7.08 -1.94
N ASP A 182 -13.57 -6.17 -0.97
CA ASP A 182 -14.66 -6.08 0.00
C ASP A 182 -16.00 -5.75 -0.66
N ARG A 183 -16.04 -4.82 -1.62
CA ARG A 183 -17.24 -4.49 -2.40
C ARG A 183 -17.78 -5.68 -3.21
N LYS A 184 -16.89 -6.61 -3.57
CA LYS A 184 -17.27 -7.88 -4.24
C LYS A 184 -17.67 -8.98 -3.25
N GLY A 185 -17.71 -8.69 -1.96
CA GLY A 185 -18.10 -9.63 -0.90
C GLY A 185 -17.03 -10.65 -0.54
N ILE A 186 -15.81 -10.48 -1.02
CA ILE A 186 -14.69 -11.40 -0.75
C ILE A 186 -14.26 -11.25 0.71
N LYS A 187 -14.15 -12.38 1.43
CA LYS A 187 -13.83 -12.41 2.86
C LYS A 187 -12.41 -12.89 3.14
N ASN A 188 -11.76 -13.53 2.19
CA ASN A 188 -10.44 -14.12 2.34
C ASN A 188 -9.54 -13.60 1.22
N TYR A 189 -8.58 -12.75 1.59
CA TYR A 189 -7.62 -12.19 0.64
C TYR A 189 -6.33 -11.71 1.30
N MET A 190 -5.30 -11.61 0.50
CA MET A 190 -4.04 -10.92 0.77
C MET A 190 -3.74 -10.00 -0.40
N VAL A 191 -3.47 -8.75 -0.12
CA VAL A 191 -2.96 -7.75 -1.07
C VAL A 191 -1.57 -7.36 -0.65
N ASP A 192 -0.59 -7.54 -1.52
CA ASP A 192 0.81 -7.13 -1.33
C ASP A 192 1.22 -6.26 -2.53
N ILE A 193 1.63 -5.02 -2.26
CA ILE A 193 2.15 -4.08 -3.26
C ILE A 193 3.48 -3.53 -2.75
N GLY A 194 4.58 -4.12 -3.24
CA GLY A 194 5.92 -3.66 -2.89
C GLY A 194 6.27 -3.77 -1.41
N GLY A 195 5.70 -4.76 -0.71
CA GLY A 195 5.91 -5.03 0.71
C GLY A 195 4.95 -4.31 1.66
N GLU A 196 4.06 -3.45 1.14
CA GLU A 196 2.90 -2.98 1.90
C GLU A 196 1.79 -4.03 1.75
N VAL A 197 1.27 -4.54 2.85
CA VAL A 197 0.39 -5.71 2.85
C VAL A 197 -0.88 -5.43 3.65
N VAL A 198 -2.01 -5.89 3.14
CA VAL A 198 -3.22 -6.07 3.93
C VAL A 198 -3.72 -7.51 3.75
N VAL A 199 -4.17 -8.09 4.85
CA VAL A 199 -4.75 -9.44 4.86
C VAL A 199 -6.11 -9.44 5.52
N LYS A 200 -6.99 -10.30 5.03
CA LYS A 200 -8.32 -10.54 5.63
C LYS A 200 -8.65 -12.01 5.62
N GLY A 201 -9.27 -12.48 6.70
CA GLY A 201 -9.73 -13.86 6.85
C GLY A 201 -8.58 -14.87 6.78
N LYS A 202 -8.75 -15.93 5.99
CA LYS A 202 -7.85 -17.10 5.96
C LYS A 202 -7.27 -17.35 4.57
N ASN A 203 -6.12 -17.99 4.52
CA ASN A 203 -5.48 -18.44 3.29
C ASN A 203 -6.18 -19.67 2.68
N ALA A 204 -5.66 -20.17 1.56
CA ALA A 204 -6.24 -21.31 0.85
C ALA A 204 -6.26 -22.62 1.66
N THR A 205 -5.35 -22.78 2.62
CA THR A 205 -5.31 -23.95 3.52
C THR A 205 -6.24 -23.82 4.71
N GLY A 206 -6.84 -22.62 4.91
CA GLY A 206 -7.71 -22.34 6.04
C GLY A 206 -6.99 -21.83 7.30
N ASP A 207 -5.70 -21.50 7.16
CA ASP A 207 -4.84 -20.96 8.20
C ASP A 207 -4.77 -19.43 8.13
N LEU A 208 -4.10 -18.79 9.09
CA LEU A 208 -3.73 -17.37 9.02
C LEU A 208 -2.78 -17.12 7.84
N TRP A 209 -2.78 -15.90 7.32
CA TRP A 209 -1.84 -15.48 6.30
C TRP A 209 -0.43 -15.41 6.87
N ARG A 210 0.53 -16.00 6.15
CA ARG A 210 1.94 -16.02 6.55
C ARG A 210 2.71 -14.98 5.74
N ILE A 211 3.12 -13.89 6.40
CA ILE A 211 3.83 -12.79 5.78
C ILE A 211 5.28 -12.81 6.23
N GLY A 212 6.19 -12.93 5.26
CA GLY A 212 7.63 -12.93 5.50
C GLY A 212 8.21 -11.51 5.51
N ILE A 213 9.02 -11.20 6.50
CA ILE A 213 9.83 -9.98 6.54
C ILE A 213 11.26 -10.36 6.18
N ASN A 214 11.79 -9.76 5.12
CA ASN A 214 13.15 -10.02 4.65
C ASN A 214 14.20 -9.41 5.58
N LYS A 215 15.36 -10.05 5.66
CA LYS A 215 16.53 -9.45 6.32
C LYS A 215 16.99 -8.22 5.55
N PRO A 216 17.42 -7.15 6.24
CA PRO A 216 17.90 -5.93 5.62
C PRO A 216 19.33 -6.12 5.11
N TYR A 217 19.52 -6.82 4.00
CA TYR A 217 20.81 -6.89 3.33
C TYR A 217 20.99 -5.68 2.41
N ASP A 218 22.23 -5.23 2.30
CA ASP A 218 22.66 -4.28 1.28
C ASP A 218 22.80 -5.02 -0.06
N ASP A 219 21.66 -5.31 -0.65
CA ASP A 219 21.53 -5.98 -1.94
C ASP A 219 20.64 -5.12 -2.85
N SER A 220 21.29 -4.24 -3.61
CA SER A 220 20.62 -3.34 -4.56
C SER A 220 19.84 -4.09 -5.66
N LEU A 221 20.17 -5.36 -5.91
CA LEU A 221 19.51 -6.20 -6.91
C LEU A 221 18.39 -7.06 -6.34
N ALA A 222 18.17 -7.04 -5.02
CA ALA A 222 17.13 -7.83 -4.32
C ALA A 222 17.18 -9.36 -4.62
N VAL A 223 18.37 -9.91 -4.89
CA VAL A 223 18.57 -11.31 -5.27
C VAL A 223 18.46 -12.23 -4.05
N LYS A 224 18.89 -11.77 -2.87
CA LYS A 224 18.80 -12.55 -1.63
C LYS A 224 17.51 -12.24 -0.90
N GLN A 225 16.60 -13.21 -0.90
CA GLN A 225 15.34 -13.14 -0.15
C GLN A 225 15.41 -14.04 1.10
N ASP A 226 16.30 -13.71 2.02
CA ASP A 226 16.34 -14.40 3.31
C ASP A 226 15.27 -13.82 4.24
N ILE A 227 14.34 -14.65 4.66
CA ILE A 227 13.28 -14.27 5.61
C ILE A 227 13.88 -14.18 7.01
N GLN A 228 13.72 -13.05 7.67
CA GLN A 228 14.10 -12.83 9.06
C GLN A 228 13.03 -13.31 10.03
N VAL A 229 11.77 -12.98 9.73
CA VAL A 229 10.60 -13.26 10.57
C VAL A 229 9.42 -13.61 9.68
N VAL A 230 8.62 -14.58 10.13
CA VAL A 230 7.31 -14.88 9.54
C VAL A 230 6.25 -14.47 10.54
N LEU A 231 5.32 -13.62 10.13
CA LEU A 231 4.16 -13.22 10.92
C LEU A 231 2.93 -13.98 10.43
N ASN A 232 2.12 -14.47 11.37
CA ASN A 232 0.81 -15.06 11.07
C ASN A 232 -0.25 -13.99 11.36
N LEU A 233 -0.90 -13.48 10.31
CA LEU A 233 -1.79 -12.31 10.38
C LEU A 233 -3.17 -12.60 9.80
N THR A 234 -4.18 -11.93 10.32
CA THR A 234 -5.50 -11.77 9.72
C THR A 234 -6.09 -10.42 10.11
N ASP A 235 -6.90 -9.84 9.23
CA ASP A 235 -7.64 -8.59 9.44
C ASP A 235 -6.74 -7.40 9.87
N LEU A 236 -5.52 -7.36 9.32
CA LEU A 236 -4.49 -6.37 9.64
C LEU A 236 -3.79 -5.89 8.37
N GLY A 237 -3.29 -4.63 8.44
CA GLY A 237 -2.31 -4.09 7.52
C GLY A 237 -0.90 -4.17 8.10
N MET A 238 0.10 -4.33 7.22
CA MET A 238 1.52 -4.28 7.56
C MET A 238 2.25 -3.40 6.55
N ALA A 239 3.05 -2.49 7.04
CA ALA A 239 3.96 -1.68 6.23
C ALA A 239 5.40 -1.92 6.69
N THR A 240 6.33 -1.93 5.74
CA THR A 240 7.76 -2.06 6.02
C THR A 240 8.51 -0.87 5.47
N SER A 241 9.39 -0.29 6.27
CA SER A 241 10.23 0.83 5.89
C SER A 241 11.68 0.54 6.23
N GLY A 242 12.59 0.93 5.34
CA GLY A 242 14.02 0.75 5.55
C GLY A 242 14.84 1.56 4.54
N ASN A 243 16.04 1.96 4.95
CA ASN A 243 16.98 2.72 4.14
C ASN A 243 18.14 1.88 3.57
N TYR A 244 18.15 0.57 3.81
CA TYR A 244 19.28 -0.32 3.46
C TYR A 244 19.53 -0.47 1.94
N ARG A 245 18.56 -0.07 1.09
CA ARG A 245 18.70 -0.10 -0.39
C ARG A 245 18.98 1.25 -1.01
N ASN A 246 18.67 2.34 -0.31
CA ASN A 246 18.83 3.72 -0.79
C ASN A 246 19.37 4.60 0.34
N CYS A 247 20.62 4.38 0.72
CA CYS A 247 21.32 5.20 1.69
C CYS A 247 22.41 6.02 1.01
N LEU A 248 22.36 7.34 1.11
CA LEU A 248 23.40 8.23 0.56
C LEU A 248 24.63 8.31 1.47
N LEU A 249 24.44 8.05 2.76
CA LEU A 249 25.51 8.13 3.75
C LEU A 249 25.71 6.76 4.42
N TYR A 250 26.68 6.01 3.93
CA TYR A 250 27.09 4.72 4.51
C TYR A 250 27.56 4.83 5.97
N THR A 251 27.71 6.04 6.47
CA THR A 251 28.31 6.35 7.77
C THR A 251 27.40 7.13 8.72
N SER A 252 26.11 7.26 8.45
CA SER A 252 25.21 7.87 9.42
C SER A 252 24.71 6.79 10.40
N PRO A 253 25.31 6.68 11.60
CA PRO A 253 24.79 5.76 12.60
C PRO A 253 23.48 6.34 13.13
N SER A 254 22.36 5.90 12.55
CA SER A 254 21.10 6.04 13.25
C SER A 254 21.23 5.32 14.59
N PRO A 255 20.72 5.85 15.71
CA PRO A 255 20.68 5.12 16.98
C PRO A 255 20.03 3.72 16.88
N ARG A 256 19.25 3.45 15.83
CA ARG A 256 18.72 2.13 15.50
C ARG A 256 19.77 1.20 14.89
N ASP A 257 20.69 1.73 14.09
CA ASP A 257 21.71 0.94 13.40
C ASP A 257 22.86 0.58 14.36
N MET A 258 23.16 1.43 15.33
CA MET A 258 24.17 1.16 16.35
C MET A 258 23.82 0.01 17.31
N ARG A 259 22.55 -0.36 17.46
CA ARG A 259 22.12 -1.50 18.29
C ARG A 259 22.26 -2.86 17.59
N ARG A 260 22.59 -2.90 16.31
CA ARG A 260 22.73 -4.14 15.51
C ARG A 260 24.17 -4.60 15.28
N SER A 261 25.16 -3.83 15.71
CA SER A 261 26.60 -4.17 15.59
C SER A 261 27.20 -4.74 16.88
N ARG A 262 26.36 -5.34 17.76
CA ARG A 262 26.81 -6.10 18.93
C ARG A 262 26.18 -7.46 18.98
#